data_fe10316d77c21cb206005a4de3d7176f
#
_entry.id   fe10316d77c21cb206005a4de3d7176f
#
_cell.length_a   1.000
_cell.length_b   1.000
_cell.length_c   1.000
_cell.angle_alpha   90.00
_cell.angle_beta   90.00
_cell.angle_gamma   90.00
#
_symmetry.space_group_name_H-M   'P 1'
#
loop_
_entity.id
_entity.type
_entity.pdbx_description
1 polymer ?
#
loop_
_entity_poly.entity_id
_entity_poly.type
_entity_poly.pdbx_seq_one_letter_code
_entity_poly.pdbx_strand_id
1 'polypeptide(L)'
;MNKFILSIIGKSGSGKTTLLKKLIPELVKRGYKIGTIKHTHHHDFEIDKPGKDSWEHQNAGATSVAISSTNKFAFIKKLDEEVNVKDIVSNCFGDVDLVLAEGFKEKDFPKIEVIRKGISTTPVSQFTLSSPLLLVISDIPYKLPVPVLSSGEVDKVADFIEKKMHDFYKNRNIEYLCSMVN
;
A
#
# COMPACT_ATOMS: atom_id res chain seq x y z
N MET A 1 -14.45 -4.07 8.79
CA MET A 1 -13.97 -5.18 7.93
C MET A 1 -12.47 -5.05 7.71
N ASN A 2 -11.70 -6.15 7.86
CA ASN A 2 -10.27 -6.09 7.58
C ASN A 2 -10.05 -6.21 6.06
N LYS A 3 -9.45 -5.20 5.47
CA LYS A 3 -9.09 -5.18 4.05
C LYS A 3 -7.77 -5.92 3.82
N PHE A 4 -7.59 -6.48 2.62
CA PHE A 4 -6.29 -6.99 2.22
C PHE A 4 -5.35 -5.83 1.96
N ILE A 5 -4.30 -5.70 2.79
CA ILE A 5 -3.27 -4.68 2.69
C ILE A 5 -2.01 -5.35 2.18
N LEU A 6 -1.45 -4.85 1.09
CA LEU A 6 -0.23 -5.36 0.47
C LEU A 6 0.83 -4.28 0.44
N SER A 7 1.95 -4.51 1.13
CA SER A 7 3.06 -3.57 1.14
C SER A 7 3.96 -3.73 -0.08
N ILE A 8 4.25 -2.62 -0.74
CA ILE A 8 5.25 -2.54 -1.81
C ILE A 8 6.50 -1.90 -1.23
N ILE A 9 7.52 -2.73 -1.00
CA ILE A 9 8.76 -2.32 -0.32
C ILE A 9 9.95 -2.29 -1.27
N GLY A 10 11.08 -1.80 -0.82
CA GLY A 10 12.33 -1.66 -1.57
C GLY A 10 13.03 -0.35 -1.27
N LYS A 11 14.30 -0.24 -1.61
CA LYS A 11 15.10 0.97 -1.39
C LYS A 11 14.54 2.17 -2.15
N SER A 12 14.90 3.38 -1.73
CA SER A 12 14.58 4.59 -2.48
C SER A 12 15.12 4.48 -3.91
N GLY A 13 14.36 4.92 -4.90
CA GLY A 13 14.75 4.82 -6.31
C GLY A 13 14.59 3.41 -6.95
N SER A 14 14.20 2.38 -6.21
CA SER A 14 14.06 1.01 -6.75
C SER A 14 12.95 0.84 -7.79
N GLY A 15 12.05 1.82 -7.93
CA GLY A 15 10.95 1.77 -8.91
C GLY A 15 9.59 1.39 -8.33
N LYS A 16 9.39 1.43 -7.01
CA LYS A 16 8.08 1.16 -6.36
C LYS A 16 6.94 1.97 -6.97
N THR A 17 7.09 3.28 -7.02
CA THR A 17 6.09 4.18 -7.61
C THR A 17 5.89 3.90 -9.11
N THR A 18 6.95 3.53 -9.83
CA THR A 18 6.86 3.15 -11.25
C THR A 18 6.05 1.86 -11.43
N LEU A 19 6.25 0.86 -10.56
CA LEU A 19 5.44 -0.35 -10.54
C LEU A 19 3.97 -0.01 -10.25
N LEU A 20 3.70 0.75 -9.20
CA LEU A 20 2.33 1.14 -8.82
C LEU A 20 1.60 1.89 -9.93
N LYS A 21 2.28 2.80 -10.65
CA LYS A 21 1.71 3.51 -11.80
C LYS A 21 1.26 2.60 -12.95
N LYS A 22 1.82 1.41 -13.06
CA LYS A 22 1.43 0.40 -14.06
C LYS A 22 0.42 -0.59 -13.49
N LEU A 23 0.61 -1.00 -12.25
CA LEU A 23 -0.19 -2.03 -11.60
C LEU A 23 -1.61 -1.54 -11.26
N ILE A 24 -1.75 -0.30 -10.77
CA ILE A 24 -3.06 0.26 -10.41
C ILE A 24 -4.01 0.27 -11.62
N PRO A 25 -3.65 0.81 -12.79
CA PRO A 25 -4.53 0.76 -13.95
C PRO A 25 -4.89 -0.67 -14.39
N GLU A 26 -3.97 -1.62 -14.30
CA GLU A 26 -4.25 -3.01 -14.64
C GLU A 26 -5.27 -3.64 -13.70
N LEU A 27 -5.13 -3.45 -12.38
CA LEU A 27 -6.09 -3.93 -11.39
C LEU A 27 -7.47 -3.25 -11.54
N VAL A 28 -7.50 -1.95 -11.81
CA VAL A 28 -8.75 -1.22 -12.08
C VAL A 28 -9.44 -1.74 -13.34
N LYS A 29 -8.70 -2.04 -14.40
CA LYS A 29 -9.23 -2.66 -15.63
C LYS A 29 -9.86 -4.03 -15.35
N ARG A 30 -9.37 -4.77 -14.36
CA ARG A 30 -9.93 -6.04 -13.88
C ARG A 30 -11.16 -5.87 -12.96
N GLY A 31 -11.58 -4.64 -12.69
CA GLY A 31 -12.78 -4.30 -11.93
C GLY A 31 -12.56 -4.05 -10.45
N TYR A 32 -11.30 -4.05 -9.96
CA TYR A 32 -11.00 -3.81 -8.55
C TYR A 32 -10.97 -2.32 -8.19
N LYS A 33 -11.54 -2.00 -7.05
CA LYS A 33 -11.39 -0.68 -6.41
C LYS A 33 -10.12 -0.68 -5.56
N ILE A 34 -9.17 0.17 -5.92
CA ILE A 34 -7.85 0.20 -5.32
C ILE A 34 -7.70 1.44 -4.43
N GLY A 35 -7.32 1.21 -3.17
CA GLY A 35 -6.82 2.23 -2.27
C GLY A 35 -5.30 2.24 -2.24
N THR A 36 -4.71 3.40 -2.01
CA THR A 36 -3.25 3.50 -1.83
C THR A 36 -2.92 4.30 -0.58
N ILE A 37 -1.92 3.83 0.17
CA ILE A 37 -1.37 4.56 1.30
C ILE A 37 0.15 4.60 1.16
N LYS A 38 0.76 5.77 1.38
CA LYS A 38 2.20 5.94 1.29
C LYS A 38 2.76 6.35 2.64
N HIS A 39 3.79 5.63 3.09
CA HIS A 39 4.59 6.04 4.23
C HIS A 39 5.69 7.00 3.80
N THR A 40 5.85 8.09 4.54
CA THR A 40 6.96 9.03 4.38
C THR A 40 7.62 9.27 5.73
N HIS A 41 8.94 9.38 5.72
CA HIS A 41 9.71 9.79 6.90
C HIS A 41 9.86 11.32 7.00
N HIS A 42 9.36 12.05 6.00
CA HIS A 42 9.34 13.52 6.06
C HIS A 42 8.17 13.97 6.92
N HIS A 43 8.47 14.62 8.03
CA HIS A 43 7.45 15.09 8.97
C HIS A 43 6.63 16.26 8.38
N ASP A 44 7.23 17.06 7.49
CA ASP A 44 6.64 18.27 6.90
C ASP A 44 6.25 18.05 5.43
N PHE A 45 5.59 16.92 5.11
CA PHE A 45 5.08 16.74 3.75
C PHE A 45 3.83 17.60 3.55
N GLU A 46 3.80 18.35 2.44
CA GLU A 46 2.65 19.17 2.06
C GLU A 46 1.81 18.46 1.00
N ILE A 47 0.49 18.46 1.20
CA ILE A 47 -0.50 17.97 0.23
C ILE A 47 -1.26 19.15 -0.38
N ASP A 48 -1.48 20.20 0.41
CA ASP A 48 -2.18 21.41 0.00
C ASP A 48 -1.23 22.39 -0.70
N LYS A 49 -1.80 23.37 -1.38
CA LYS A 49 -1.01 24.39 -2.10
C LYS A 49 -0.96 25.69 -1.28
N PRO A 50 0.24 26.23 -1.05
CA PRO A 50 0.39 27.54 -0.39
C PRO A 50 -0.49 28.62 -1.02
N GLY A 51 -1.14 29.43 -0.18
CA GLY A 51 -2.02 30.53 -0.59
C GLY A 51 -3.44 30.12 -1.01
N LYS A 52 -3.85 28.86 -0.74
CA LYS A 52 -5.26 28.44 -0.83
C LYS A 52 -5.93 28.53 0.53
N ASP A 53 -7.24 28.74 0.56
CA ASP A 53 -8.02 28.95 1.78
C ASP A 53 -7.80 27.79 2.79
N SER A 54 -7.78 26.56 2.32
CA SER A 54 -7.52 25.37 3.13
C SER A 54 -6.11 25.37 3.73
N TRP A 55 -5.12 25.81 3.00
CA TRP A 55 -3.75 25.97 3.48
C TRP A 55 -3.65 27.10 4.52
N GLU A 56 -4.33 28.24 4.29
CA GLU A 56 -4.42 29.36 5.25
C GLU A 56 -5.09 28.92 6.55
N HIS A 57 -6.18 28.13 6.47
CA HIS A 57 -6.83 27.58 7.67
C HIS A 57 -5.87 26.71 8.49
N GLN A 58 -5.08 25.87 7.84
CA GLN A 58 -4.10 25.01 8.49
C GLN A 58 -2.99 25.85 9.17
N ASN A 59 -2.48 26.87 8.48
CA ASN A 59 -1.45 27.77 9.05
C ASN A 59 -1.98 28.67 10.17
N ALA A 60 -3.26 29.00 10.14
CA ALA A 60 -3.92 29.72 11.24
C ALA A 60 -4.11 28.86 12.50
N GLY A 61 -3.75 27.55 12.44
CA GLY A 61 -3.76 26.66 13.61
C GLY A 61 -4.88 25.64 13.65
N ALA A 62 -5.64 25.46 12.55
CA ALA A 62 -6.65 24.39 12.48
C ALA A 62 -5.97 23.02 12.59
N THR A 63 -6.40 22.19 13.55
CA THR A 63 -5.91 20.80 13.73
C THR A 63 -6.37 19.88 12.63
N SER A 64 -7.49 20.19 11.97
CA SER A 64 -8.03 19.39 10.87
C SER A 64 -8.64 20.30 9.82
N VAL A 65 -8.40 20.02 8.56
CA VAL A 65 -8.96 20.72 7.42
C VAL A 65 -9.58 19.73 6.46
N ALA A 66 -10.79 19.99 6.02
CA ALA A 66 -11.48 19.19 5.01
C ALA A 66 -11.85 20.04 3.80
N ILE A 67 -11.64 19.50 2.62
CA ILE A 67 -12.07 20.09 1.35
C ILE A 67 -13.06 19.13 0.72
N SER A 68 -14.27 19.61 0.41
CA SER A 68 -15.31 18.78 -0.17
C SER A 68 -15.88 19.43 -1.43
N SER A 69 -16.12 18.62 -2.44
CA SER A 69 -16.85 18.96 -3.65
C SER A 69 -17.88 17.86 -3.96
N THR A 70 -18.63 18.00 -5.05
CA THR A 70 -19.62 16.98 -5.46
C THR A 70 -19.05 15.59 -5.72
N ASN A 71 -17.76 15.50 -6.09
CA ASN A 71 -17.13 14.25 -6.53
C ASN A 71 -15.75 14.00 -5.90
N LYS A 72 -15.31 14.85 -4.97
CA LYS A 72 -14.00 14.72 -4.34
C LYS A 72 -14.02 15.21 -2.90
N PHE A 73 -13.39 14.46 -2.04
CA PHE A 73 -13.17 14.78 -0.64
C PHE A 73 -11.70 14.64 -0.30
N ALA A 74 -11.13 15.61 0.41
CA ALA A 74 -9.79 15.54 0.99
C ALA A 74 -9.86 15.91 2.46
N PHE A 75 -9.06 15.26 3.28
CA PHE A 75 -8.98 15.52 4.71
C PHE A 75 -7.53 15.51 5.16
N ILE A 76 -7.10 16.56 5.82
CA ILE A 76 -5.77 16.74 6.38
C ILE A 76 -5.93 16.91 7.88
N LYS A 77 -5.20 16.11 8.66
CA LYS A 77 -5.20 16.18 10.12
C LYS A 77 -3.77 16.24 10.62
N LYS A 78 -3.46 17.20 11.47
CA LYS A 78 -2.24 17.24 12.23
C LYS A 78 -2.28 16.15 13.31
N LEU A 79 -1.21 15.40 13.44
CA LEU A 79 -1.12 14.28 14.38
C LEU A 79 -0.01 14.55 15.37
N ASP A 80 -0.25 14.19 16.62
CA ASP A 80 0.76 14.21 17.69
C ASP A 80 1.54 12.88 17.74
N GLU A 81 0.91 11.78 17.26
CA GLU A 81 1.49 10.45 17.17
C GLU A 81 1.14 9.75 15.86
N GLU A 82 1.98 8.79 15.45
CA GLU A 82 1.73 7.99 14.24
C GLU A 82 0.45 7.15 14.37
N VAL A 83 -0.49 7.34 13.46
CA VAL A 83 -1.73 6.54 13.42
C VAL A 83 -1.43 5.15 12.88
N ASN A 84 -2.05 4.13 13.49
CA ASN A 84 -1.95 2.77 13.00
C ASN A 84 -2.56 2.65 11.59
N VAL A 85 -1.83 2.02 10.68
CA VAL A 85 -2.28 1.83 9.28
C VAL A 85 -3.61 1.11 9.21
N LYS A 86 -3.87 0.13 10.09
CA LYS A 86 -5.15 -0.60 10.11
C LYS A 86 -6.31 0.34 10.44
N ASP A 87 -6.10 1.33 11.32
CA ASP A 87 -7.12 2.31 11.67
C ASP A 87 -7.37 3.29 10.52
N ILE A 88 -6.31 3.73 9.82
CA ILE A 88 -6.45 4.54 8.61
C ILE A 88 -7.26 3.76 7.57
N VAL A 89 -6.92 2.49 7.34
CA VAL A 89 -7.61 1.65 6.36
C VAL A 89 -9.07 1.41 6.74
N SER A 90 -9.36 1.17 8.01
CA SER A 90 -10.74 0.95 8.48
C SER A 90 -11.62 2.19 8.32
N ASN A 91 -11.06 3.38 8.55
CA ASN A 91 -11.80 4.64 8.53
C ASN A 91 -11.91 5.25 7.13
N CYS A 92 -10.88 5.07 6.27
CA CYS A 92 -10.78 5.80 5.00
C CYS A 92 -10.98 4.92 3.75
N PHE A 93 -10.89 3.59 3.87
CA PHE A 93 -10.89 2.67 2.71
C PHE A 93 -12.03 1.64 2.76
N GLY A 94 -13.20 2.03 3.25
CA GLY A 94 -14.36 1.13 3.38
C GLY A 94 -14.86 0.55 2.05
N ASP A 95 -14.73 1.29 0.97
CA ASP A 95 -15.27 1.00 -0.36
C ASP A 95 -14.26 0.41 -1.35
N VAL A 96 -13.01 0.09 -0.93
CA VAL A 96 -11.99 -0.51 -1.79
C VAL A 96 -11.85 -2.02 -1.56
N ASP A 97 -11.35 -2.74 -2.56
CA ASP A 97 -11.13 -4.20 -2.51
C ASP A 97 -9.72 -4.54 -2.02
N LEU A 98 -8.74 -3.68 -2.33
CA LEU A 98 -7.33 -3.87 -2.04
C LEU A 98 -6.69 -2.54 -1.65
N VAL A 99 -5.83 -2.56 -0.63
CA VAL A 99 -4.98 -1.42 -0.27
C VAL A 99 -3.53 -1.73 -0.61
N LEU A 100 -2.93 -0.94 -1.50
CA LEU A 100 -1.51 -0.97 -1.84
C LEU A 100 -0.76 0.05 -0.97
N ALA A 101 0.07 -0.46 -0.08
CA ALA A 101 0.83 0.35 0.87
C ALA A 101 2.28 0.54 0.38
N GLU A 102 2.63 1.72 -0.12
CA GLU A 102 4.01 2.02 -0.51
C GLU A 102 4.86 2.30 0.74
N GLY A 103 5.86 1.47 0.97
CA GLY A 103 6.69 1.49 2.19
C GLY A 103 6.20 0.50 3.24
N PHE A 104 6.17 0.92 4.52
CA PHE A 104 5.71 0.08 5.64
C PHE A 104 6.46 -1.26 5.78
N LYS A 105 7.78 -1.25 5.53
CA LYS A 105 8.62 -2.45 5.54
C LYS A 105 8.60 -3.19 6.89
N GLU A 106 8.38 -2.46 7.99
CA GLU A 106 8.40 -2.99 9.36
C GLU A 106 7.02 -3.39 9.91
N LYS A 107 5.94 -3.02 9.19
CA LYS A 107 4.58 -3.41 9.59
C LYS A 107 4.28 -4.85 9.16
N ASP A 108 3.42 -5.52 9.89
CA ASP A 108 3.01 -6.91 9.64
C ASP A 108 1.96 -7.01 8.53
N PHE A 109 2.37 -6.72 7.30
CA PHE A 109 1.58 -6.90 6.09
C PHE A 109 2.35 -7.78 5.10
N PRO A 110 1.68 -8.61 4.30
CA PRO A 110 2.29 -9.30 3.17
C PRO A 110 3.00 -8.30 2.24
N LYS A 111 4.15 -8.71 1.70
CA LYS A 111 5.05 -7.81 0.99
C LYS A 111 5.36 -8.27 -0.43
N ILE A 112 5.44 -7.30 -1.33
CA ILE A 112 6.14 -7.40 -2.61
C ILE A 112 7.35 -6.49 -2.54
N GLU A 113 8.53 -6.99 -2.86
CA GLU A 113 9.75 -6.18 -2.88
C GLU A 113 10.18 -5.84 -4.30
N VAL A 114 10.49 -4.57 -4.53
CA VAL A 114 11.04 -4.09 -5.80
C VAL A 114 12.53 -3.87 -5.67
N ILE A 115 13.31 -4.64 -6.45
CA ILE A 115 14.77 -4.59 -6.46
C ILE A 115 15.23 -4.15 -7.85
N ARG A 116 16.12 -3.18 -7.89
CA ARG A 116 16.67 -2.64 -9.14
C ARG A 116 18.18 -2.73 -9.15
N LYS A 117 18.73 -3.17 -10.28
CA LYS A 117 20.19 -3.17 -10.54
C LYS A 117 20.77 -1.77 -10.31
N GLY A 118 21.90 -1.70 -9.61
CA GLY A 118 22.56 -0.43 -9.30
C GLY A 118 22.02 0.33 -8.07
N ILE A 119 20.84 -0.05 -7.55
CA ILE A 119 20.26 0.55 -6.33
C ILE A 119 20.42 -0.41 -5.14
N SER A 120 20.16 -1.68 -5.32
CA SER A 120 20.36 -2.71 -4.30
C SER A 120 20.58 -4.07 -4.96
N THR A 121 21.53 -4.82 -4.40
CA THR A 121 21.75 -6.24 -4.72
C THR A 121 21.24 -7.17 -3.63
N THR A 122 20.92 -6.60 -2.45
CA THR A 122 20.44 -7.36 -1.29
C THR A 122 18.99 -6.97 -1.00
N PRO A 123 18.08 -7.94 -0.94
CA PRO A 123 16.69 -7.71 -0.55
C PRO A 123 16.60 -7.06 0.83
N VAL A 124 15.76 -6.04 0.97
CA VAL A 124 15.47 -5.39 2.26
C VAL A 124 14.71 -6.35 3.18
N SER A 125 13.87 -7.20 2.59
CA SER A 125 13.07 -8.22 3.27
C SER A 125 13.88 -9.27 4.03
N GLN A 126 15.19 -9.43 3.73
CA GLN A 126 16.06 -10.33 4.50
C GLN A 126 16.25 -9.87 5.95
N PHE A 127 16.00 -8.61 6.24
CA PHE A 127 16.18 -8.00 7.56
C PHE A 127 14.86 -7.78 8.32
N THR A 128 13.72 -8.09 7.71
CA THR A 128 12.40 -7.89 8.31
C THR A 128 11.70 -9.23 8.49
N LEU A 129 11.70 -9.73 9.71
CA LEU A 129 11.15 -11.05 10.07
C LEU A 129 9.64 -11.05 10.40
N SER A 130 8.97 -9.90 10.38
CA SER A 130 7.61 -9.77 10.94
C SER A 130 6.48 -10.13 9.98
N SER A 131 6.75 -10.33 8.67
CA SER A 131 5.69 -10.72 7.73
C SER A 131 6.23 -11.31 6.43
N PRO A 132 5.43 -12.17 5.74
CA PRO A 132 5.90 -12.91 4.59
C PRO A 132 6.20 -12.00 3.39
N LEU A 133 7.39 -12.16 2.82
CA LEU A 133 7.67 -11.75 1.45
C LEU A 133 6.94 -12.72 0.53
N LEU A 134 6.10 -12.19 -0.36
CA LEU A 134 5.30 -13.01 -1.27
C LEU A 134 5.89 -13.08 -2.68
N LEU A 135 6.52 -11.99 -3.14
CA LEU A 135 7.00 -11.83 -4.50
C LEU A 135 8.13 -10.81 -4.53
N VAL A 136 9.08 -11.02 -5.42
CA VAL A 136 10.10 -10.02 -5.77
C VAL A 136 9.90 -9.56 -7.21
N ILE A 137 9.96 -8.26 -7.42
CA ILE A 137 10.00 -7.64 -8.74
C ILE A 137 11.43 -7.22 -9.03
N SER A 138 12.04 -7.85 -10.04
CA SER A 138 13.43 -7.55 -10.38
C SER A 138 13.74 -7.90 -11.82
N ASP A 139 14.55 -7.06 -12.46
CA ASP A 139 15.11 -7.30 -13.81
C ASP A 139 16.47 -8.02 -13.76
N ILE A 140 16.92 -8.42 -12.56
CA ILE A 140 18.08 -9.28 -12.35
C ILE A 140 17.66 -10.58 -11.67
N PRO A 141 18.29 -11.72 -12.02
CA PRO A 141 17.92 -13.01 -11.45
C PRO A 141 18.30 -13.07 -9.96
N TYR A 142 17.37 -13.57 -9.15
CA TYR A 142 17.58 -13.91 -7.74
C TYR A 142 17.17 -15.36 -7.48
N LYS A 143 17.94 -16.04 -6.64
CA LYS A 143 17.54 -17.34 -6.07
C LYS A 143 16.93 -17.07 -4.69
N LEU A 144 15.62 -16.96 -4.65
CA LEU A 144 14.84 -16.70 -3.44
C LEU A 144 13.76 -17.78 -3.29
N PRO A 145 13.29 -18.04 -2.07
CA PRO A 145 12.22 -19.02 -1.83
C PRO A 145 10.84 -18.52 -2.28
N VAL A 146 10.78 -17.36 -2.95
CA VAL A 146 9.57 -16.72 -3.47
C VAL A 146 9.71 -16.48 -4.96
N PRO A 147 8.60 -16.37 -5.72
CA PRO A 147 8.64 -16.04 -7.14
C PRO A 147 9.36 -14.72 -7.40
N VAL A 148 10.02 -14.63 -8.55
CA VAL A 148 10.64 -13.39 -9.06
C VAL A 148 10.03 -13.11 -10.42
N LEU A 149 9.46 -11.92 -10.58
CA LEU A 149 8.92 -11.43 -11.86
C LEU A 149 9.65 -10.17 -12.30
N SER A 150 9.69 -9.93 -13.61
CA SER A 150 10.24 -8.71 -14.18
C SER A 150 9.29 -7.51 -13.99
N SER A 151 9.85 -6.31 -13.93
CA SER A 151 9.08 -5.06 -13.86
C SER A 151 8.19 -4.79 -15.09
N GLY A 152 8.40 -5.53 -16.17
CA GLY A 152 7.57 -5.51 -17.39
C GLY A 152 6.37 -6.45 -17.34
N GLU A 153 6.35 -7.46 -16.47
CA GLU A 153 5.31 -8.49 -16.39
C GLU A 153 4.14 -8.09 -15.48
N VAL A 154 3.59 -6.89 -15.72
CA VAL A 154 2.57 -6.28 -14.84
C VAL A 154 1.28 -7.13 -14.76
N ASP A 155 0.88 -7.76 -15.85
CA ASP A 155 -0.23 -8.70 -15.92
C ASP A 155 -0.05 -9.89 -14.97
N LYS A 156 1.13 -10.51 -14.97
CA LYS A 156 1.44 -11.63 -14.08
C LYS A 156 1.54 -11.19 -12.60
N VAL A 157 2.01 -9.96 -12.35
CA VAL A 157 2.00 -9.39 -11.00
C VAL A 157 0.56 -9.20 -10.53
N ALA A 158 -0.33 -8.71 -11.39
CA ALA A 158 -1.75 -8.57 -11.08
C ALA A 158 -2.40 -9.95 -10.82
N ASP A 159 -2.15 -10.97 -11.67
CA ASP A 159 -2.64 -12.35 -11.46
C ASP A 159 -2.22 -12.90 -10.09
N PHE A 160 -0.96 -12.67 -9.72
CA PHE A 160 -0.44 -13.11 -8.43
C PHE A 160 -1.15 -12.41 -7.25
N ILE A 161 -1.37 -11.11 -7.35
CA ILE A 161 -2.07 -10.32 -6.32
C ILE A 161 -3.52 -10.75 -6.19
N GLU A 162 -4.25 -10.94 -7.31
CA GLU A 162 -5.62 -11.44 -7.31
C GLU A 162 -5.73 -12.77 -6.57
N LYS A 163 -4.86 -13.72 -6.88
CA LYS A 163 -4.82 -15.01 -6.20
C LYS A 163 -4.64 -14.84 -4.69
N LYS A 164 -3.68 -14.01 -4.24
CA LYS A 164 -3.42 -13.79 -2.82
C LYS A 164 -4.57 -13.08 -2.11
N MET A 165 -5.21 -12.15 -2.77
CA MET A 165 -6.39 -11.45 -2.27
C MET A 165 -7.58 -12.42 -2.11
N HIS A 166 -7.83 -13.27 -3.10
CA HIS A 166 -8.88 -14.28 -3.03
C HIS A 166 -8.62 -15.29 -1.90
N ASP A 167 -7.38 -15.77 -1.76
CA ASP A 167 -6.99 -16.67 -0.66
C ASP A 167 -7.25 -16.03 0.71
N PHE A 168 -6.91 -14.74 0.85
CA PHE A 168 -7.13 -13.98 2.08
C PHE A 168 -8.61 -13.88 2.44
N TYR A 169 -9.48 -13.52 1.50
CA TYR A 169 -10.92 -13.39 1.77
C TYR A 169 -11.61 -14.74 1.97
N LYS A 170 -11.19 -15.79 1.24
CA LYS A 170 -11.69 -17.14 1.41
C LYS A 170 -11.40 -17.69 2.80
N ASN A 171 -10.18 -17.59 3.28
CA ASN A 171 -9.77 -18.07 4.60
C ASN A 171 -10.55 -17.38 5.72
N ARG A 172 -10.82 -16.09 5.59
CA ARG A 172 -11.60 -15.32 6.57
C ARG A 172 -13.08 -15.68 6.62
N ASN A 173 -13.66 -15.97 5.47
CA ASN A 173 -15.04 -16.46 5.46
C ASN A 173 -15.16 -17.80 6.20
N ILE A 174 -14.16 -18.67 6.09
CA ILE A 174 -14.09 -19.94 6.82
C ILE A 174 -13.95 -19.68 8.32
N GLU A 175 -13.04 -18.81 8.76
CA GLU A 175 -12.86 -18.44 10.17
C GLU A 175 -14.14 -17.85 10.78
N TYR A 176 -14.84 -16.98 10.05
CA TYR A 176 -16.10 -16.41 10.47
C TYR A 176 -17.19 -17.48 10.65
N LEU A 177 -17.34 -18.39 9.68
CA LEU A 177 -18.30 -19.51 9.78
C LEU A 177 -17.96 -20.45 10.94
N CYS A 178 -16.70 -20.77 11.17
CA CYS A 178 -16.28 -21.60 12.30
C CYS A 178 -16.57 -20.92 13.65
N SER A 179 -16.45 -19.60 13.75
CA SER A 179 -16.74 -18.85 14.98
C SER A 179 -18.22 -18.73 15.31
N MET A 180 -19.11 -19.00 14.36
CA MET A 180 -20.56 -19.04 14.58
C MET A 180 -21.08 -20.40 15.06
N VAL A 181 -20.27 -21.45 14.98
CA VAL A 181 -20.66 -22.85 15.32
C VAL A 181 -20.13 -23.23 16.72
N ASN A 182 -19.29 -22.42 17.33
CA ASN A 182 -18.82 -22.56 18.72
C ASN A 182 -19.50 -21.54 19.64
#